data_7efe4f2f6a94d7c78e95c432c9c0f52d
#
_entry.id   7efe4f2f6a94d7c78e95c432c9c0f52d
#
_cell.length_a   1.000
_cell.length_b   1.000
_cell.length_c   1.000
_cell.angle_alpha   90.00
_cell.angle_beta   90.00
_cell.angle_gamma   90.00
#
_symmetry.space_group_name_H-M   'P 1'
#
loop_
_entity.id
_entity.type
_entity.pdbx_description
1 polymer ?
#
loop_
_entity_poly.entity_id
_entity_poly.type
_entity_poly.pdbx_seq_one_letter_code
_entity_poly.pdbx_strand_id
1 'polypeptide(L)'
;MSVSPAIEIAGVTKNYAALRPLRIASLAVAAGERGALSGIDSGGAELLVNLVTGASLPDEGEVRVFGRRTADIPDGDEWLASLDRFGIISERGVLLEGSTVIQNLALPLTLEIDPVPEDARQKVMALGIECDIPYDWLAQPVATVPAAVRARVHLARALALGPAVLLLEHPTAAIPEQERAAFGAVVARVCDARALTALAITFDMTFARAAAHRTLTLQPATGQLVSARRRWWG
;
A
#
# COMPACT_ATOMS: atom_id res chain seq x y z
N MET A 1 24.22 14.36 -6.01
CA MET A 1 24.18 12.92 -5.65
C MET A 1 22.81 12.40 -6.04
N SER A 2 22.72 11.45 -6.97
CA SER A 2 21.44 10.83 -7.33
C SER A 2 20.95 10.02 -6.14
N VAL A 3 19.79 10.38 -5.59
CA VAL A 3 19.17 9.60 -4.50
C VAL A 3 18.71 8.30 -5.13
N SER A 4 19.15 7.17 -4.58
CA SER A 4 18.71 5.84 -5.04
C SER A 4 17.19 5.73 -4.88
N PRO A 5 16.48 5.13 -5.86
CA PRO A 5 15.04 4.87 -5.74
C PRO A 5 14.73 4.04 -4.50
N ALA A 6 13.57 4.29 -3.88
CA ALA A 6 13.09 3.44 -2.80
C ALA A 6 12.62 2.07 -3.33
N ILE A 7 12.01 2.06 -4.52
CA ILE A 7 11.63 0.83 -5.24
C ILE A 7 12.19 0.95 -6.66
N GLU A 8 12.86 -0.12 -7.12
CA GLU A 8 13.35 -0.23 -8.49
C GLU A 8 13.05 -1.63 -9.03
N ILE A 9 12.49 -1.68 -10.23
CA ILE A 9 12.17 -2.90 -10.95
C ILE A 9 12.81 -2.79 -12.33
N ALA A 10 13.61 -3.79 -12.72
CA ALA A 10 14.32 -3.80 -14.00
C ALA A 10 14.13 -5.13 -14.72
N GLY A 11 13.47 -5.10 -15.88
CA GLY A 11 13.30 -6.25 -16.78
C GLY A 11 12.56 -7.44 -16.16
N VAL A 12 11.67 -7.19 -15.20
CA VAL A 12 10.99 -8.25 -14.45
C VAL A 12 9.99 -8.98 -15.33
N THR A 13 10.07 -10.31 -15.29
CA THR A 13 9.08 -11.26 -15.78
C THR A 13 8.77 -12.24 -14.66
N LYS A 14 7.49 -12.50 -14.40
CA LYS A 14 7.03 -13.50 -13.42
C LYS A 14 5.76 -14.18 -13.89
N ASN A 15 5.82 -15.52 -13.97
CA ASN A 15 4.63 -16.34 -14.21
C ASN A 15 3.79 -16.44 -12.93
N TYR A 16 2.47 -16.42 -13.10
CA TYR A 16 1.49 -16.62 -12.04
C TYR A 16 0.22 -17.28 -12.62
N ALA A 17 -0.81 -17.49 -11.82
CA ALA A 17 -2.03 -18.17 -12.26
C ALA A 17 -2.90 -17.30 -13.20
N ALA A 18 -2.29 -16.74 -14.26
CA ALA A 18 -2.95 -15.96 -15.31
C ALA A 18 -2.50 -16.41 -16.70
N LEU A 19 -3.24 -15.98 -17.73
CA LEU A 19 -2.95 -16.33 -19.14
C LEU A 19 -1.61 -15.75 -19.63
N ARG A 20 -1.10 -14.71 -18.99
CA ARG A 20 0.15 -14.03 -19.36
C ARG A 20 0.96 -13.74 -18.11
N PRO A 21 2.30 -13.81 -18.20
CA PRO A 21 3.15 -13.40 -17.09
C PRO A 21 3.01 -11.91 -16.81
N LEU A 22 3.23 -11.50 -15.55
CA LEU A 22 3.49 -10.11 -15.23
C LEU A 22 4.83 -9.71 -15.82
N ARG A 23 4.85 -8.65 -16.62
CA ARG A 23 6.07 -8.08 -17.20
C ARG A 23 6.14 -6.60 -16.83
N ILE A 24 7.29 -6.15 -16.33
CA ILE A 24 7.58 -4.75 -16.05
C ILE A 24 8.99 -4.48 -16.57
N ALA A 25 9.09 -3.72 -17.66
CA ALA A 25 10.36 -3.40 -18.29
C ALA A 25 11.22 -2.52 -17.38
N SER A 26 10.63 -1.47 -16.78
CA SER A 26 11.31 -0.61 -15.83
C SER A 26 10.31 0.17 -14.99
N LEU A 27 10.54 0.23 -13.68
CA LEU A 27 9.86 1.11 -12.74
C LEU A 27 10.87 1.60 -11.72
N ALA A 28 10.91 2.92 -11.48
CA ALA A 28 11.62 3.50 -10.35
C ALA A 28 10.67 4.41 -9.59
N VAL A 29 10.61 4.27 -8.27
CA VAL A 29 9.87 5.14 -7.36
C VAL A 29 10.88 5.76 -6.41
N ALA A 30 11.03 7.09 -6.46
CA ALA A 30 11.98 7.80 -5.62
C ALA A 30 11.55 7.76 -4.14
N ALA A 31 12.49 7.95 -3.22
CA ALA A 31 12.15 8.10 -1.81
C ALA A 31 11.22 9.31 -1.60
N GLY A 32 10.12 9.10 -0.88
CA GLY A 32 9.08 10.10 -0.66
C GLY A 32 8.15 10.31 -1.86
N GLU A 33 8.33 9.61 -2.96
CA GLU A 33 7.43 9.68 -4.12
C GLU A 33 6.18 8.83 -3.88
N ARG A 34 5.03 9.33 -4.35
CA ARG A 34 3.78 8.59 -4.44
C ARG A 34 3.48 8.27 -5.90
N GLY A 35 3.59 7.00 -6.29
CA GLY A 35 3.25 6.47 -7.61
C GLY A 35 1.93 5.72 -7.61
N ALA A 36 1.22 5.74 -8.73
CA ALA A 36 0.07 4.86 -8.97
C ALA A 36 0.27 4.09 -10.28
N LEU A 37 -0.02 2.79 -10.25
CA LEU A 37 0.01 1.90 -11.40
C LEU A 37 -1.41 1.43 -11.73
N SER A 38 -1.78 1.49 -13.00
CA SER A 38 -3.00 0.89 -13.54
C SER A 38 -2.68 -0.15 -14.61
N GLY A 39 -3.70 -0.91 -15.03
CA GLY A 39 -3.52 -1.95 -16.05
C GLY A 39 -2.98 -3.27 -15.51
N ILE A 40 -3.05 -3.50 -14.20
CA ILE A 40 -2.64 -4.72 -13.51
C ILE A 40 -3.88 -5.27 -12.80
N ASP A 41 -4.24 -6.54 -13.08
CA ASP A 41 -5.35 -7.23 -12.42
C ASP A 41 -5.04 -7.56 -10.95
N SER A 42 -6.01 -8.06 -10.19
CA SER A 42 -5.85 -8.35 -8.76
C SER A 42 -4.73 -9.37 -8.51
N GLY A 43 -4.62 -10.44 -9.32
CA GLY A 43 -3.53 -11.42 -9.18
C GLY A 43 -2.16 -10.83 -9.47
N GLY A 44 -2.06 -9.98 -10.50
CA GLY A 44 -0.85 -9.25 -10.82
C GLY A 44 -0.48 -8.20 -9.79
N ALA A 45 -1.47 -7.56 -9.16
CA ALA A 45 -1.26 -6.58 -8.09
C ALA A 45 -0.70 -7.27 -6.83
N GLU A 46 -1.29 -8.38 -6.43
CA GLU A 46 -0.78 -9.23 -5.36
C GLU A 46 0.65 -9.67 -5.63
N LEU A 47 0.90 -10.18 -6.85
CA LEU A 47 2.23 -10.62 -7.25
C LEU A 47 3.25 -9.48 -7.18
N LEU A 48 2.89 -8.27 -7.63
CA LEU A 48 3.78 -7.12 -7.57
C LEU A 48 4.12 -6.73 -6.12
N VAL A 49 3.14 -6.75 -5.22
CA VAL A 49 3.37 -6.55 -3.78
C VAL A 49 4.34 -7.62 -3.25
N ASN A 50 4.13 -8.89 -3.60
CA ASN A 50 5.00 -9.99 -3.18
C ASN A 50 6.44 -9.86 -3.73
N LEU A 51 6.61 -9.38 -4.97
CA LEU A 51 7.92 -9.12 -5.57
C LEU A 51 8.66 -7.98 -4.85
N VAL A 52 7.95 -6.89 -4.53
CA VAL A 52 8.54 -5.73 -3.83
C VAL A 52 8.91 -6.08 -2.38
N THR A 53 8.10 -6.89 -1.70
CA THR A 53 8.40 -7.32 -0.31
C THR A 53 9.40 -8.49 -0.24
N GLY A 54 9.76 -9.09 -1.38
CA GLY A 54 10.63 -10.27 -1.41
C GLY A 54 9.93 -11.58 -1.03
N ALA A 55 8.60 -11.57 -0.83
CA ALA A 55 7.81 -12.78 -0.59
C ALA A 55 7.78 -13.70 -1.82
N SER A 56 8.05 -13.15 -3.01
CA SER A 56 8.28 -13.88 -4.25
C SER A 56 9.46 -13.27 -4.99
N LEU A 57 10.20 -14.10 -5.72
CA LEU A 57 11.30 -13.63 -6.57
C LEU A 57 10.87 -13.65 -8.04
N PRO A 58 11.37 -12.74 -8.88
CA PRO A 58 11.08 -12.74 -10.31
C PRO A 58 11.70 -13.98 -10.99
N ASP A 59 11.11 -14.42 -12.12
CA ASP A 59 11.70 -15.47 -12.95
C ASP A 59 12.84 -14.89 -13.81
N GLU A 60 12.72 -13.60 -14.21
CA GLU A 60 13.73 -12.83 -14.92
C GLU A 60 13.75 -11.39 -14.39
N GLY A 61 14.91 -10.74 -14.54
CA GLY A 61 15.10 -9.36 -14.07
C GLY A 61 15.37 -9.26 -12.58
N GLU A 62 15.22 -8.05 -12.02
CA GLU A 62 15.49 -7.81 -10.61
C GLU A 62 14.55 -6.78 -10.00
N VAL A 63 14.32 -6.93 -8.71
CA VAL A 63 13.63 -5.95 -7.84
C VAL A 63 14.59 -5.49 -6.76
N ARG A 64 14.72 -4.17 -6.59
CA ARG A 64 15.50 -3.55 -5.52
C ARG A 64 14.60 -2.70 -4.64
N VAL A 65 14.85 -2.77 -3.35
CA VAL A 65 14.20 -1.89 -2.37
C VAL A 65 15.28 -1.23 -1.55
N PHE A 66 15.29 0.10 -1.56
CA PHE A 66 16.37 0.92 -0.97
C PHE A 66 17.77 0.49 -1.43
N GLY A 67 17.89 0.17 -2.73
CA GLY A 67 19.15 -0.21 -3.36
C GLY A 67 19.56 -1.68 -3.19
N ARG A 68 18.91 -2.44 -2.30
CA ARG A 68 19.17 -3.87 -2.09
C ARG A 68 18.23 -4.73 -2.93
N ARG A 69 18.76 -5.74 -3.62
CA ARG A 69 17.92 -6.71 -4.35
C ARG A 69 17.14 -7.58 -3.37
N THR A 70 15.86 -7.84 -3.67
CA THR A 70 15.05 -8.76 -2.86
C THR A 70 15.58 -10.18 -2.88
N ALA A 71 16.25 -10.58 -3.98
CA ALA A 71 16.90 -11.87 -4.09
C ALA A 71 18.15 -12.04 -3.20
N ASP A 72 18.70 -10.96 -2.65
CA ASP A 72 19.87 -11.00 -1.77
C ASP A 72 19.50 -11.09 -0.28
N ILE A 73 18.21 -11.27 0.06
CA ILE A 73 17.77 -11.55 1.43
C ILE A 73 18.14 -13.01 1.74
N PRO A 74 19.01 -13.27 2.75
CA PRO A 74 19.68 -14.56 2.87
C PRO A 74 18.78 -15.66 3.44
N ASP A 75 17.83 -15.29 4.31
CA ASP A 75 16.99 -16.24 5.03
C ASP A 75 15.63 -15.64 5.44
N GLY A 76 14.80 -16.49 6.04
CA GLY A 76 13.45 -16.13 6.47
C GLY A 76 13.42 -15.13 7.62
N ASP A 77 14.40 -15.15 8.52
CA ASP A 77 14.42 -14.26 9.68
C ASP A 77 14.72 -12.82 9.24
N GLU A 78 15.71 -12.64 8.35
CA GLU A 78 16.00 -11.34 7.80
C GLU A 78 14.86 -10.83 6.89
N TRP A 79 14.21 -11.73 6.15
CA TRP A 79 13.02 -11.39 5.39
C TRP A 79 11.89 -10.91 6.29
N LEU A 80 11.55 -11.64 7.37
CA LEU A 80 10.53 -11.23 8.34
C LEU A 80 10.85 -9.86 8.96
N ALA A 81 12.09 -9.65 9.39
CA ALA A 81 12.54 -8.36 9.92
C ALA A 81 12.42 -7.21 8.90
N SER A 82 12.54 -7.52 7.61
CA SER A 82 12.39 -6.51 6.54
C SER A 82 10.96 -6.08 6.32
N LEU A 83 9.95 -6.88 6.72
CA LEU A 83 8.54 -6.60 6.48
C LEU A 83 8.03 -5.39 7.27
N ASP A 84 8.63 -5.08 8.43
CA ASP A 84 8.27 -3.88 9.21
C ASP A 84 8.50 -2.56 8.44
N ARG A 85 9.31 -2.61 7.39
CA ARG A 85 9.54 -1.45 6.48
C ARG A 85 8.37 -1.17 5.55
N PHE A 86 7.40 -2.08 5.45
CA PHE A 86 6.27 -1.99 4.55
C PHE A 86 4.96 -1.87 5.31
N GLY A 87 4.18 -0.85 4.99
CA GLY A 87 2.75 -0.83 5.28
C GLY A 87 2.00 -1.37 4.07
N ILE A 88 1.16 -2.37 4.26
CA ILE A 88 0.44 -3.02 3.15
C ILE A 88 -1.05 -2.89 3.36
N ILE A 89 -1.75 -2.36 2.36
CA ILE A 89 -3.20 -2.38 2.26
C ILE A 89 -3.56 -3.30 1.10
N SER A 90 -4.28 -4.38 1.39
CA SER A 90 -4.76 -5.34 0.40
C SER A 90 -6.10 -5.93 0.82
N GLU A 91 -6.81 -6.55 -0.10
CA GLU A 91 -8.07 -7.26 0.19
C GLU A 91 -7.87 -8.43 1.17
N ARG A 92 -6.64 -8.93 1.31
CA ARG A 92 -6.27 -9.99 2.27
C ARG A 92 -6.08 -9.49 3.70
N GLY A 93 -5.93 -8.19 3.86
CA GLY A 93 -5.79 -7.53 5.16
C GLY A 93 -7.11 -7.50 5.91
N VAL A 94 -7.46 -8.57 6.64
CA VAL A 94 -8.73 -8.69 7.34
C VAL A 94 -8.77 -7.82 8.60
N LEU A 95 -9.89 -7.14 8.84
CA LEU A 95 -10.23 -6.54 10.13
C LEU A 95 -11.05 -7.54 10.96
N LEU A 96 -10.82 -7.58 12.26
CA LEU A 96 -11.61 -8.38 13.19
C LEU A 96 -12.98 -7.71 13.37
N GLU A 97 -13.99 -8.20 12.69
CA GLU A 97 -15.31 -7.56 12.58
C GLU A 97 -16.02 -7.40 13.92
N GLY A 98 -15.87 -8.38 14.84
CA GLY A 98 -16.42 -8.33 16.19
C GLY A 98 -15.66 -7.42 17.15
N SER A 99 -14.46 -7.00 16.79
CA SER A 99 -13.64 -6.10 17.63
C SER A 99 -13.85 -4.65 17.25
N THR A 100 -13.62 -3.76 18.21
CA THR A 100 -13.71 -2.31 17.99
C THR A 100 -12.61 -1.79 17.05
N VAL A 101 -12.79 -0.59 16.51
CA VAL A 101 -11.75 0.07 15.71
C VAL A 101 -10.45 0.20 16.51
N ILE A 102 -10.50 0.66 17.78
CA ILE A 102 -9.31 0.77 18.64
C ILE A 102 -8.60 -0.58 18.77
N GLN A 103 -9.33 -1.66 19.03
CA GLN A 103 -8.76 -3.01 19.14
C GLN A 103 -8.08 -3.44 17.83
N ASN A 104 -8.73 -3.19 16.68
CA ASN A 104 -8.14 -3.46 15.38
C ASN A 104 -6.86 -2.64 15.11
N LEU A 105 -6.83 -1.38 15.52
CA LEU A 105 -5.65 -0.52 15.38
C LEU A 105 -4.50 -0.97 16.31
N ALA A 106 -4.81 -1.58 17.45
CA ALA A 106 -3.81 -2.03 18.42
C ALA A 106 -3.09 -3.32 17.99
N LEU A 107 -3.70 -4.18 17.16
CA LEU A 107 -3.16 -5.49 16.79
C LEU A 107 -1.70 -5.49 16.30
N PRO A 108 -1.22 -4.51 15.51
CA PRO A 108 0.20 -4.48 15.13
C PRO A 108 1.14 -4.14 16.29
N LEU A 109 0.64 -3.56 17.37
CA LEU A 109 1.43 -3.06 18.49
C LEU A 109 1.43 -4.01 19.68
N THR A 110 0.33 -4.78 19.87
CA THR A 110 0.13 -5.69 21.01
C THR A 110 -0.90 -6.75 20.69
N LEU A 111 -0.74 -7.92 21.31
CA LEU A 111 -1.77 -8.98 21.28
C LEU A 111 -2.79 -8.83 22.42
N GLU A 112 -2.51 -7.98 23.41
CA GLU A 112 -3.44 -7.64 24.49
C GLU A 112 -4.36 -6.52 23.98
N ILE A 113 -5.57 -6.89 23.53
CA ILE A 113 -6.52 -5.95 22.93
C ILE A 113 -7.82 -5.75 23.73
N ASP A 114 -7.97 -6.47 24.84
CA ASP A 114 -9.13 -6.35 25.73
C ASP A 114 -8.74 -6.50 27.22
N PRO A 115 -8.54 -5.35 27.92
CA PRO A 115 -8.47 -3.98 27.40
C PRO A 115 -7.17 -3.71 26.63
N VAL A 116 -7.19 -2.77 25.69
CA VAL A 116 -5.97 -2.27 25.02
C VAL A 116 -5.11 -1.54 26.05
N PRO A 117 -3.81 -1.89 26.21
CA PRO A 117 -2.89 -1.21 27.12
C PRO A 117 -2.77 0.29 26.81
N GLU A 118 -2.56 1.11 27.84
CA GLU A 118 -2.62 2.56 27.73
C GLU A 118 -1.57 3.13 26.76
N ASP A 119 -0.36 2.59 26.73
CA ASP A 119 0.71 2.99 25.80
C ASP A 119 0.37 2.69 24.33
N ALA A 120 -0.23 1.53 24.06
CA ALA A 120 -0.76 1.19 22.74
C ALA A 120 -1.98 2.06 22.39
N ARG A 121 -2.87 2.32 23.36
CA ARG A 121 -4.04 3.17 23.20
C ARG A 121 -3.68 4.59 22.74
N GLN A 122 -2.67 5.21 23.35
CA GLN A 122 -2.21 6.54 22.96
C GLN A 122 -1.71 6.56 21.51
N LYS A 123 -0.95 5.54 21.08
CA LYS A 123 -0.46 5.42 19.71
C LYS A 123 -1.61 5.24 18.71
N VAL A 124 -2.57 4.37 18.99
CA VAL A 124 -3.70 4.14 18.08
C VAL A 124 -4.65 5.33 18.00
N MET A 125 -4.79 6.11 19.07
CA MET A 125 -5.54 7.36 19.04
C MET A 125 -4.88 8.39 18.11
N ALA A 126 -3.56 8.53 18.18
CA ALA A 126 -2.80 9.41 17.27
C ALA A 126 -2.94 8.95 15.80
N LEU A 127 -2.84 7.64 15.53
CA LEU A 127 -3.07 7.08 14.20
C LEU A 127 -4.50 7.31 13.70
N GLY A 128 -5.49 7.20 14.57
CA GLY A 128 -6.89 7.48 14.25
C GLY A 128 -7.09 8.92 13.79
N ILE A 129 -6.54 9.88 14.52
CA ILE A 129 -6.56 11.31 14.15
C ILE A 129 -5.84 11.55 12.84
N GLU A 130 -4.64 10.99 12.69
CA GLU A 130 -3.82 11.15 11.49
C GLU A 130 -4.52 10.63 10.22
N CYS A 131 -5.28 9.53 10.34
CA CYS A 131 -6.01 8.92 9.22
C CYS A 131 -7.45 9.44 9.08
N ASP A 132 -7.83 10.51 9.77
CA ASP A 132 -9.18 11.09 9.79
C ASP A 132 -10.27 10.07 10.16
N ILE A 133 -9.99 9.17 11.11
CA ILE A 133 -11.01 8.27 11.66
C ILE A 133 -11.84 9.07 12.66
N PRO A 134 -13.17 9.26 12.44
CA PRO A 134 -13.99 10.01 13.38
C PRO A 134 -14.01 9.33 14.74
N TYR A 135 -13.90 10.14 15.80
CA TYR A 135 -13.80 9.66 17.18
C TYR A 135 -14.93 8.70 17.58
N ASP A 136 -16.16 8.99 17.13
CA ASP A 136 -17.36 8.21 17.46
C ASP A 136 -17.28 6.75 16.96
N TRP A 137 -16.44 6.47 15.96
CA TRP A 137 -16.24 5.11 15.45
C TRP A 137 -15.19 4.31 16.20
N LEU A 138 -14.33 4.95 16.99
CA LEU A 138 -13.19 4.27 17.62
C LEU A 138 -13.62 3.14 18.58
N ALA A 139 -14.73 3.33 19.30
CA ALA A 139 -15.27 2.33 20.22
C ALA A 139 -16.31 1.40 19.58
N GLN A 140 -16.62 1.57 18.29
CA GLN A 140 -17.60 0.74 17.58
C GLN A 140 -16.99 -0.52 17.00
N PRO A 141 -17.72 -1.65 16.97
CA PRO A 141 -17.29 -2.83 16.22
C PRO A 141 -17.09 -2.52 14.74
N VAL A 142 -16.01 -3.03 14.14
CA VAL A 142 -15.68 -2.75 12.74
C VAL A 142 -16.78 -3.18 11.78
N ALA A 143 -17.56 -4.23 12.10
CA ALA A 143 -18.72 -4.65 11.30
C ALA A 143 -19.76 -3.54 11.07
N THR A 144 -19.88 -2.58 12.00
CA THR A 144 -20.86 -1.49 11.93
C THR A 144 -20.32 -0.23 11.25
N VAL A 145 -19.02 -0.20 10.97
CA VAL A 145 -18.30 0.99 10.49
C VAL A 145 -18.46 1.14 8.97
N PRO A 146 -18.75 2.35 8.45
CA PRO A 146 -18.84 2.60 7.01
C PRO A 146 -17.57 2.21 6.25
N ALA A 147 -17.71 1.79 4.99
CA ALA A 147 -16.61 1.30 4.16
C ALA A 147 -15.43 2.29 4.04
N ALA A 148 -15.72 3.58 3.89
CA ALA A 148 -14.68 4.60 3.82
C ALA A 148 -13.91 4.78 5.14
N VAL A 149 -14.57 4.59 6.29
CA VAL A 149 -13.90 4.59 7.59
C VAL A 149 -13.09 3.31 7.77
N ARG A 150 -13.61 2.15 7.36
CA ARG A 150 -12.86 0.87 7.35
C ARG A 150 -11.56 0.98 6.54
N ALA A 151 -11.59 1.65 5.39
CA ALA A 151 -10.38 1.89 4.59
C ALA A 151 -9.34 2.74 5.35
N ARG A 152 -9.78 3.75 6.12
CA ARG A 152 -8.89 4.53 7.00
C ARG A 152 -8.35 3.70 8.16
N VAL A 153 -9.12 2.74 8.67
CA VAL A 153 -8.63 1.77 9.68
C VAL A 153 -7.52 0.88 9.07
N HIS A 154 -7.69 0.40 7.84
CA HIS A 154 -6.63 -0.33 7.14
C HIS A 154 -5.37 0.53 6.95
N LEU A 155 -5.53 1.79 6.56
CA LEU A 155 -4.40 2.73 6.43
C LEU A 155 -3.69 2.91 7.78
N ALA A 156 -4.42 3.22 8.84
CA ALA A 156 -3.85 3.43 10.17
C ALA A 156 -3.09 2.16 10.68
N ARG A 157 -3.64 0.96 10.44
CA ARG A 157 -2.94 -0.30 10.76
C ARG A 157 -1.65 -0.47 9.97
N ALA A 158 -1.68 -0.16 8.68
CA ALA A 158 -0.49 -0.24 7.83
C ALA A 158 0.61 0.72 8.25
N LEU A 159 0.25 1.81 8.94
CA LEU A 159 1.18 2.84 9.43
C LEU A 159 1.69 2.60 10.85
N ALA A 160 1.13 1.63 11.57
CA ALA A 160 1.34 1.45 13.01
C ALA A 160 2.80 1.17 13.41
N LEU A 161 3.54 0.42 12.59
CA LEU A 161 4.95 0.09 12.82
C LEU A 161 5.93 1.11 12.21
N GLY A 162 5.45 2.23 11.68
CA GLY A 162 6.29 3.27 11.09
C GLY A 162 7.01 2.84 9.82
N PRO A 163 6.30 2.30 8.81
CA PRO A 163 6.91 1.81 7.59
C PRO A 163 7.64 2.93 6.82
N ALA A 164 8.55 2.55 5.93
CA ALA A 164 9.21 3.46 4.99
C ALA A 164 8.53 3.46 3.61
N VAL A 165 7.80 2.38 3.29
CA VAL A 165 7.05 2.21 2.04
C VAL A 165 5.62 1.79 2.34
N LEU A 166 4.66 2.44 1.67
CA LEU A 166 3.25 2.07 1.69
C LEU A 166 2.87 1.44 0.34
N LEU A 167 2.44 0.19 0.37
CA LEU A 167 1.92 -0.55 -0.79
C LEU A 167 0.40 -0.66 -0.69
N LEU A 168 -0.31 -0.21 -1.72
CA LEU A 168 -1.77 -0.17 -1.74
C LEU A 168 -2.29 -0.98 -2.93
N GLU A 169 -2.87 -2.13 -2.64
CA GLU A 169 -3.49 -3.02 -3.60
C GLU A 169 -5.00 -2.77 -3.64
N HIS A 170 -5.50 -2.18 -4.71
CA HIS A 170 -6.91 -1.82 -4.94
C HIS A 170 -7.60 -1.19 -3.71
N PRO A 171 -7.01 -0.16 -3.08
CA PRO A 171 -7.41 0.30 -1.75
C PRO A 171 -8.82 0.90 -1.67
N THR A 172 -9.47 1.12 -2.81
CA THR A 172 -10.81 1.71 -2.92
C THR A 172 -11.87 0.72 -3.36
N ALA A 173 -11.57 -0.59 -3.43
CA ALA A 173 -12.50 -1.58 -3.98
C ALA A 173 -13.88 -1.58 -3.26
N ALA A 174 -13.90 -1.39 -1.95
CA ALA A 174 -15.13 -1.32 -1.15
C ALA A 174 -15.64 0.11 -0.91
N ILE A 175 -14.92 1.17 -1.34
CA ILE A 175 -15.28 2.56 -1.06
C ILE A 175 -16.29 3.09 -2.08
N PRO A 176 -17.42 3.72 -1.66
CA PRO A 176 -18.33 4.42 -2.57
C PRO A 176 -17.60 5.47 -3.41
N GLU A 177 -17.98 5.62 -4.68
CA GLU A 177 -17.28 6.46 -5.66
C GLU A 177 -17.06 7.89 -5.18
N GLN A 178 -18.08 8.49 -4.55
CA GLN A 178 -18.02 9.87 -4.05
C GLN A 178 -17.00 10.08 -2.91
N GLU A 179 -16.54 9.01 -2.25
CA GLU A 179 -15.60 9.08 -1.12
C GLU A 179 -14.15 8.75 -1.50
N ARG A 180 -13.93 8.25 -2.72
CA ARG A 180 -12.61 7.76 -3.17
C ARG A 180 -11.57 8.87 -3.26
N ALA A 181 -11.96 10.05 -3.76
CA ALA A 181 -11.05 11.21 -3.81
C ALA A 181 -10.64 11.68 -2.42
N ALA A 182 -11.60 11.72 -1.47
CA ALA A 182 -11.33 12.10 -0.08
C ALA A 182 -10.35 11.11 0.59
N PHE A 183 -10.53 9.80 0.37
CA PHE A 183 -9.59 8.81 0.88
C PHE A 183 -8.20 8.96 0.24
N GLY A 184 -8.12 9.23 -1.07
CA GLY A 184 -6.86 9.52 -1.75
C GLY A 184 -6.13 10.74 -1.17
N ALA A 185 -6.86 11.80 -0.83
CA ALA A 185 -6.30 12.97 -0.18
C ALA A 185 -5.74 12.68 1.24
N VAL A 186 -6.41 11.80 2.01
CA VAL A 186 -5.89 11.34 3.31
C VAL A 186 -4.58 10.59 3.11
N VAL A 187 -4.51 9.64 2.17
CA VAL A 187 -3.28 8.90 1.84
C VAL A 187 -2.15 9.86 1.46
N ALA A 188 -2.44 10.83 0.59
CA ALA A 188 -1.45 11.83 0.16
C ALA A 188 -0.89 12.63 1.36
N ARG A 189 -1.77 13.18 2.17
CA ARG A 189 -1.41 13.98 3.35
C ARG A 189 -0.55 13.21 4.35
N VAL A 190 -0.94 11.97 4.64
CA VAL A 190 -0.20 11.10 5.57
C VAL A 190 1.18 10.76 5.02
N CYS A 191 1.26 10.41 3.73
CA CYS A 191 2.55 10.11 3.09
C CYS A 191 3.47 11.34 3.10
N ASP A 192 2.95 12.54 2.83
CA ASP A 192 3.73 13.78 2.87
C ASP A 192 4.23 14.10 4.28
N ALA A 193 3.35 13.99 5.27
CA ALA A 193 3.70 14.26 6.67
C ALA A 193 4.79 13.33 7.22
N ARG A 194 4.84 12.09 6.72
CA ARG A 194 5.81 11.07 7.15
C ARG A 194 6.98 10.88 6.18
N ALA A 195 7.03 11.62 5.08
CA ALA A 195 7.97 11.41 3.98
C ALA A 195 7.97 9.97 3.44
N LEU A 196 6.80 9.31 3.41
CA LEU A 196 6.65 7.94 2.96
C LEU A 196 6.71 7.84 1.43
N THR A 197 7.39 6.80 0.97
CA THR A 197 7.23 6.34 -0.41
C THR A 197 5.95 5.53 -0.51
N ALA A 198 5.13 5.76 -1.53
CA ALA A 198 3.92 4.98 -1.75
C ALA A 198 3.81 4.47 -3.20
N LEU A 199 3.34 3.23 -3.33
CA LEU A 199 3.01 2.63 -4.62
C LEU A 199 1.59 2.05 -4.53
N ALA A 200 0.66 2.68 -5.24
CA ALA A 200 -0.71 2.20 -5.36
C ALA A 200 -0.90 1.43 -6.68
N ILE A 201 -1.48 0.24 -6.61
CA ILE A 201 -1.90 -0.54 -7.78
C ILE A 201 -3.43 -0.45 -7.83
N THR A 202 -3.97 0.26 -8.83
CA THR A 202 -5.40 0.55 -8.85
C THR A 202 -5.91 0.90 -10.24
N PHE A 203 -7.16 0.52 -10.53
CA PHE A 203 -7.90 1.01 -11.70
C PHE A 203 -8.67 2.31 -11.38
N ASP A 204 -8.76 2.70 -10.12
CA ASP A 204 -9.48 3.89 -9.69
C ASP A 204 -8.67 5.16 -9.94
N MET A 205 -8.97 5.81 -11.04
CA MET A 205 -8.27 7.05 -11.44
C MET A 205 -8.66 8.25 -10.58
N THR A 206 -9.81 8.23 -9.91
CA THR A 206 -10.24 9.28 -8.98
C THR A 206 -9.35 9.25 -7.74
N PHE A 207 -9.16 8.09 -7.14
CA PHE A 207 -8.22 7.87 -6.06
C PHE A 207 -6.77 8.17 -6.50
N ALA A 208 -6.32 7.61 -7.63
CA ALA A 208 -4.95 7.75 -8.10
C ALA A 208 -4.54 9.23 -8.29
N ARG A 209 -5.44 10.07 -8.84
CA ARG A 209 -5.20 11.51 -9.01
C ARG A 209 -5.11 12.27 -7.69
N ALA A 210 -5.84 11.84 -6.67
CA ALA A 210 -5.83 12.46 -5.36
C ALA A 210 -4.63 12.01 -4.51
N ALA A 211 -4.19 10.74 -4.66
CA ALA A 211 -3.17 10.13 -3.83
C ALA A 211 -1.75 10.26 -4.38
N ALA A 212 -1.56 10.23 -5.72
CA ALA A 212 -0.25 10.04 -6.33
C ALA A 212 0.28 11.30 -7.05
N HIS A 213 1.62 11.46 -7.07
CA HIS A 213 2.31 12.47 -7.85
C HIS A 213 2.29 12.15 -9.35
N ARG A 214 2.36 10.86 -9.69
CA ARG A 214 2.25 10.39 -11.06
C ARG A 214 1.45 9.10 -11.15
N THR A 215 0.81 8.92 -12.29
CA THR A 215 0.09 7.69 -12.64
C THR A 215 0.67 7.10 -13.91
N LEU A 216 0.98 5.82 -13.87
CA LEU A 216 1.50 5.03 -14.98
C LEU A 216 0.50 3.91 -15.32
N THR A 217 0.40 3.58 -16.60
CA THR A 217 -0.41 2.45 -17.06
C THR A 217 0.51 1.38 -17.63
N LEU A 218 0.38 0.16 -17.13
CA LEU A 218 1.11 -0.99 -17.65
C LEU A 218 0.52 -1.40 -19.01
N GLN A 219 1.40 -1.61 -19.98
CA GLN A 219 1.09 -2.29 -21.23
C GLN A 219 1.45 -3.77 -21.10
N PRO A 220 0.49 -4.69 -20.88
CA PRO A 220 0.81 -6.07 -20.53
C PRO A 220 1.60 -6.83 -21.60
N ALA A 221 1.45 -6.43 -22.86
CA ALA A 221 2.15 -7.11 -23.98
C ALA A 221 3.66 -6.85 -23.98
N THR A 222 4.09 -5.64 -23.58
CA THR A 222 5.50 -5.19 -23.66
C THR A 222 6.15 -5.02 -22.29
N GLY A 223 5.37 -4.97 -21.22
CA GLY A 223 5.83 -4.60 -19.89
C GLY A 223 6.18 -3.12 -19.73
N GLN A 224 5.90 -2.28 -20.73
CA GLN A 224 6.18 -0.86 -20.66
C GLN A 224 5.18 -0.13 -19.78
N LEU A 225 5.68 0.83 -19.02
CA LEU A 225 4.87 1.76 -18.23
C LEU A 225 4.77 3.10 -18.97
N VAL A 226 3.57 3.51 -19.29
CA VAL A 226 3.30 4.77 -19.98
C VAL A 226 2.57 5.74 -19.06
N SER A 227 2.98 7.00 -19.07
CA SER A 227 2.28 8.05 -18.31
C SER A 227 0.85 8.17 -18.83
N ALA A 228 -0.13 8.25 -17.92
CA ALA A 228 -1.47 8.62 -18.29
C ALA A 228 -1.43 10.03 -18.91
N ARG A 229 -1.59 10.13 -20.23
CA ARG A 229 -1.62 11.43 -20.91
C ARG A 229 -2.78 12.24 -20.31
N ARG A 230 -2.50 13.43 -19.79
CA ARG A 230 -3.53 14.45 -19.62
C ARG A 230 -4.15 14.67 -21.00
N ARG A 231 -5.35 14.17 -21.22
CA ARG A 231 -6.14 14.57 -22.39
C ARG A 231 -6.49 16.04 -22.17
N TRP A 232 -5.77 16.92 -22.84
CA TRP A 232 -6.22 18.28 -23.04
C TRP A 232 -7.38 18.19 -24.06
N TRP A 233 -8.59 18.27 -23.56
CA TRP A 233 -9.71 18.70 -24.37
C TRP A 233 -9.70 20.22 -24.24
N GLY A 234 -9.33 20.92 -25.35
CA GLY A 234 -9.59 22.32 -25.55
C GLY A 234 -11.08 22.56 -25.75
#